data_44751a12684757896b168280885c3e38
#
_entry.id   44751a12684757896b168280885c3e38
#
_cell.length_a   1.000
_cell.length_b   1.000
_cell.length_c   1.000
_cell.angle_alpha   90.00
_cell.angle_beta   90.00
_cell.angle_gamma   90.00
#
_symmetry.space_group_name_H-M   'P 1'
#
loop_
_entity.id
_entity.type
_entity.pdbx_description
1 polymer ?
#
loop_
_entity_poly.entity_id
_entity_poly.type
_entity_poly.pdbx_seq_one_letter_code
_entity_poly.pdbx_strand_id
1 'polypeptide(L)'
;AVRKPDGTMRNFSAAPVTNLLQVAVDRNGYKWFVVAFNGGVLVYDSGADLDSPSDDRYRLITTSNSVLPTNTVNCLAVDLDGDVWVGTQQGTVSFECGSNVFDPQCKGSRRIVNVDGFNGYLLETEDVKSIAVDGANRKWFGTTNGIFVQSPSGETQEARFTATNSPLFDNAITDIAINQTTGEAWIGTEKGLISVRSDAT
;
A
#
# COMPACT_ATOMS: atom_id res chain seq x y z
N ALA A 1 10.76 1.25 -17.28
CA ALA A 1 10.82 0.52 -18.55
C ALA A 1 9.89 -0.72 -18.51
N VAL A 2 9.36 -1.08 -19.64
CA VAL A 2 8.57 -2.32 -19.84
C VAL A 2 9.24 -3.18 -20.92
N ARG A 3 9.32 -4.49 -20.69
CA ARG A 3 9.72 -5.44 -21.72
C ARG A 3 8.47 -5.99 -22.42
N LYS A 4 8.41 -5.85 -23.73
CA LYS A 4 7.31 -6.37 -24.53
C LYS A 4 7.44 -7.88 -24.79
N PRO A 5 6.36 -8.54 -25.23
CA PRO A 5 6.40 -9.97 -25.59
C PRO A 5 7.42 -10.31 -26.68
N ASP A 6 7.70 -9.40 -27.61
CA ASP A 6 8.71 -9.53 -28.67
C ASP A 6 10.16 -9.34 -28.17
N GLY A 7 10.33 -9.06 -26.88
CA GLY A 7 11.63 -8.86 -26.23
C GLY A 7 12.17 -7.44 -26.32
N THR A 8 11.52 -6.53 -27.05
CA THR A 8 11.92 -5.12 -27.09
C THR A 8 11.61 -4.41 -25.77
N MET A 9 12.29 -3.30 -25.54
CA MET A 9 12.14 -2.51 -24.31
C MET A 9 11.58 -1.13 -24.66
N ARG A 10 10.62 -0.66 -23.84
CA ARG A 10 10.16 0.72 -23.87
C ARG A 10 10.50 1.41 -22.54
N ASN A 11 11.05 2.60 -22.62
CA ASN A 11 11.26 3.48 -21.47
C ASN A 11 10.13 4.51 -21.39
N PHE A 12 9.50 4.63 -20.24
CA PHE A 12 8.55 5.68 -19.94
C PHE A 12 9.32 6.89 -19.39
N SER A 13 9.29 7.99 -20.13
CA SER A 13 10.03 9.22 -19.75
C SER A 13 9.12 10.38 -19.34
N ALA A 14 7.80 10.19 -19.38
CA ALA A 14 6.83 11.25 -19.20
C ALA A 14 6.63 11.69 -17.73
N ALA A 15 6.93 10.84 -16.76
CA ALA A 15 6.73 11.18 -15.36
C ALA A 15 7.92 12.02 -14.81
N PRO A 16 7.66 13.19 -14.21
CA PRO A 16 8.71 14.11 -13.74
C PRO A 16 9.31 13.69 -12.39
N VAL A 17 9.34 12.40 -12.12
CA VAL A 17 9.82 11.85 -10.84
C VAL A 17 10.91 10.83 -11.08
N THR A 18 11.84 10.79 -10.14
CA THR A 18 12.94 9.81 -10.07
C THR A 18 12.86 9.07 -8.72
N ASN A 19 13.66 8.00 -8.57
CA ASN A 19 13.76 7.24 -7.32
C ASN A 19 12.42 6.63 -6.87
N LEU A 20 11.93 5.69 -7.67
CA LEU A 20 10.76 4.88 -7.35
C LEU A 20 11.20 3.67 -6.50
N LEU A 21 10.53 3.44 -5.36
CA LEU A 21 10.92 2.42 -4.37
C LEU A 21 10.11 1.13 -4.52
N GLN A 22 8.80 1.26 -4.73
CA GLN A 22 7.88 0.13 -4.83
C GLN A 22 6.91 0.36 -6.00
N VAL A 23 6.42 -0.70 -6.59
CA VAL A 23 5.35 -0.67 -7.59
C VAL A 23 4.26 -1.66 -7.21
N ALA A 24 3.00 -1.22 -7.33
CA ALA A 24 1.82 -2.07 -7.33
C ALA A 24 1.03 -1.82 -8.62
N VAL A 25 0.30 -2.82 -9.08
CA VAL A 25 -0.56 -2.70 -10.27
C VAL A 25 -1.99 -2.97 -9.84
N ASP A 26 -2.89 -2.01 -10.05
CA ASP A 26 -4.31 -2.16 -9.71
C ASP A 26 -5.09 -2.96 -10.77
N ARG A 27 -6.39 -3.18 -10.51
CA ARG A 27 -7.25 -3.93 -11.42
C ARG A 27 -7.48 -3.27 -12.78
N ASN A 28 -7.22 -1.96 -12.89
CA ASN A 28 -7.31 -1.22 -14.14
C ASN A 28 -5.99 -1.28 -14.94
N GLY A 29 -4.97 -1.94 -14.38
CA GLY A 29 -3.63 -2.01 -14.96
C GLY A 29 -2.80 -0.74 -14.72
N TYR A 30 -3.27 0.20 -13.88
CA TYR A 30 -2.50 1.38 -13.52
C TYR A 30 -1.37 1.00 -12.56
N LYS A 31 -0.22 1.62 -12.77
CA LYS A 31 1.00 1.37 -11.99
C LYS A 31 1.09 2.44 -10.93
N TRP A 32 1.09 2.03 -9.68
CA TRP A 32 1.23 2.88 -8.50
C TRP A 32 2.64 2.75 -7.97
N PHE A 33 3.32 3.85 -7.78
CA PHE A 33 4.70 3.87 -7.30
C PHE A 33 4.84 4.70 -6.04
N VAL A 34 5.60 4.18 -5.08
CA VAL A 34 6.13 4.99 -3.99
C VAL A 34 7.27 5.84 -4.54
N VAL A 35 7.15 7.15 -4.37
CA VAL A 35 8.19 8.11 -4.77
C VAL A 35 9.04 8.46 -3.54
N ALA A 36 10.34 8.21 -3.63
CA ALA A 36 11.28 8.48 -2.53
C ALA A 36 11.34 9.96 -2.14
N PHE A 37 11.97 10.25 -1.00
CA PHE A 37 12.31 11.60 -0.54
C PHE A 37 11.09 12.53 -0.40
N ASN A 38 10.03 12.06 0.27
CA ASN A 38 8.77 12.79 0.45
C ASN A 38 8.07 13.13 -0.87
N GLY A 39 8.20 12.25 -1.86
CA GLY A 39 7.62 12.46 -3.19
C GLY A 39 6.15 12.06 -3.31
N GLY A 40 5.57 11.39 -2.30
CA GLY A 40 4.19 10.91 -2.37
C GLY A 40 4.03 9.65 -3.21
N VAL A 41 2.96 9.57 -3.98
CA VAL A 41 2.61 8.43 -4.85
C VAL A 41 2.46 8.89 -6.29
N LEU A 42 3.12 8.20 -7.22
CA LEU A 42 2.88 8.37 -8.64
C LEU A 42 1.94 7.28 -9.14
N VAL A 43 0.85 7.68 -9.80
CA VAL A 43 0.00 6.77 -10.59
C VAL A 43 0.29 6.98 -12.06
N TYR A 44 0.49 5.89 -12.79
CA TYR A 44 0.85 5.91 -14.21
C TYR A 44 -0.02 4.94 -14.99
N ASP A 45 -0.59 5.44 -16.08
CA ASP A 45 -1.29 4.67 -17.10
C ASP A 45 -0.48 4.75 -18.39
N SER A 46 -0.12 3.59 -18.95
CA SER A 46 0.64 3.50 -20.19
C SER A 46 -0.24 3.52 -21.44
N GLY A 47 -1.53 3.86 -21.28
CA GLY A 47 -2.47 3.85 -22.39
C GLY A 47 -2.73 2.47 -23.00
N ALA A 48 -3.41 2.48 -24.13
CA ALA A 48 -3.74 1.26 -24.90
C ALA A 48 -2.58 0.79 -25.78
N ASP A 49 -1.76 1.72 -26.26
CA ASP A 49 -0.61 1.45 -27.12
C ASP A 49 0.71 1.70 -26.39
N LEU A 50 1.40 0.61 -26.04
CA LEU A 50 2.71 0.71 -25.39
C LEU A 50 3.78 1.43 -26.22
N ASP A 51 3.58 1.62 -27.52
CA ASP A 51 4.53 2.31 -28.40
C ASP A 51 4.24 3.81 -28.57
N SER A 52 3.03 4.23 -28.20
CA SER A 52 2.60 5.61 -28.27
C SER A 52 2.71 6.29 -26.89
N PRO A 53 3.58 7.30 -26.71
CA PRO A 53 3.56 8.06 -25.47
C PRO A 53 2.41 9.09 -25.43
N SER A 54 1.63 9.23 -26.49
CA SER A 54 0.59 10.26 -26.57
C SER A 54 -0.66 9.94 -25.77
N ASP A 55 -0.89 8.68 -25.44
CA ASP A 55 -1.98 8.19 -24.59
C ASP A 55 -1.54 7.87 -23.15
N ASP A 56 -0.24 8.03 -22.86
CA ASP A 56 0.29 7.92 -21.52
C ASP A 56 -0.24 9.07 -20.64
N ARG A 57 -0.62 8.76 -19.42
CA ARG A 57 -0.98 9.78 -18.43
C ARG A 57 -0.42 9.41 -17.07
N TYR A 58 -0.22 10.42 -16.25
CA TYR A 58 0.22 10.23 -14.89
C TYR A 58 -0.41 11.24 -13.94
N ARG A 59 -0.43 10.87 -12.66
CA ARG A 59 -0.82 11.77 -11.58
C ARG A 59 0.13 11.58 -10.41
N LEU A 60 0.70 12.67 -9.93
CA LEU A 60 1.46 12.71 -8.68
C LEU A 60 0.48 13.07 -7.55
N ILE A 61 0.33 12.16 -6.59
CA ILE A 61 -0.55 12.30 -5.43
C ILE A 61 0.32 12.71 -4.24
N THR A 62 -0.03 13.84 -3.64
CA THR A 62 0.66 14.43 -2.50
C THR A 62 -0.33 15.01 -1.49
N THR A 63 0.15 15.50 -0.37
CA THR A 63 -0.67 16.20 0.64
C THR A 63 -1.39 17.44 0.07
N SER A 64 -0.92 18.02 -1.01
CA SER A 64 -1.52 19.22 -1.61
C SER A 64 -2.79 18.91 -2.43
N ASN A 65 -2.95 17.66 -2.89
CA ASN A 65 -4.03 17.29 -3.79
C ASN A 65 -4.78 16.02 -3.37
N SER A 66 -4.55 15.53 -2.15
CA SER A 66 -5.19 14.34 -1.58
C SER A 66 -5.33 14.47 -0.07
N VAL A 67 -5.87 13.42 0.58
CA VAL A 67 -5.94 13.32 2.05
C VAL A 67 -4.74 12.61 2.66
N LEU A 68 -3.63 12.47 1.93
CA LEU A 68 -2.38 11.95 2.49
C LEU A 68 -1.96 12.81 3.69
N PRO A 69 -1.69 12.20 4.86
CA PRO A 69 -1.26 12.95 6.05
C PRO A 69 0.17 13.48 5.91
N THR A 70 0.97 12.80 5.10
CA THR A 70 2.37 13.16 4.79
C THR A 70 2.75 12.65 3.40
N ASN A 71 3.73 13.29 2.78
CA ASN A 71 4.32 12.79 1.53
C ASN A 71 5.35 11.67 1.74
N THR A 72 5.70 11.35 2.99
CA THR A 72 6.56 10.21 3.31
C THR A 72 5.74 8.93 3.24
N VAL A 73 5.68 8.37 2.04
CA VAL A 73 5.02 7.10 1.75
C VAL A 73 6.04 5.97 1.81
N ASN A 74 5.72 4.90 2.52
CA ASN A 74 6.61 3.75 2.71
C ASN A 74 6.20 2.54 1.87
N CYS A 75 4.90 2.30 1.70
CA CYS A 75 4.40 1.08 1.07
C CYS A 75 3.05 1.27 0.38
N LEU A 76 2.73 0.33 -0.52
CA LEU A 76 1.48 0.23 -1.26
C LEU A 76 1.00 -1.23 -1.25
N ALA A 77 -0.31 -1.43 -1.19
CA ALA A 77 -0.94 -2.72 -1.47
C ALA A 77 -2.24 -2.52 -2.24
N VAL A 78 -2.55 -3.45 -3.13
CA VAL A 78 -3.85 -3.53 -3.80
C VAL A 78 -4.65 -4.62 -3.11
N ASP A 79 -5.84 -4.31 -2.67
CA ASP A 79 -6.68 -5.28 -2.01
C ASP A 79 -7.56 -6.10 -2.99
N LEU A 80 -8.32 -7.05 -2.44
CA LEU A 80 -9.14 -7.94 -3.27
C LEU A 80 -10.34 -7.24 -3.93
N ASP A 81 -10.71 -6.04 -3.48
CA ASP A 81 -11.71 -5.19 -4.14
C ASP A 81 -11.10 -4.35 -5.25
N GLY A 82 -9.78 -4.24 -5.29
CA GLY A 82 -9.01 -3.46 -6.25
C GLY A 82 -8.70 -2.06 -5.77
N ASP A 83 -8.95 -1.78 -4.49
CA ASP A 83 -8.61 -0.53 -3.86
C ASP A 83 -7.14 -0.49 -3.48
N VAL A 84 -6.54 0.69 -3.57
CA VAL A 84 -5.12 0.86 -3.29
C VAL A 84 -4.92 1.47 -1.91
N TRP A 85 -4.27 0.71 -1.04
CA TRP A 85 -3.90 1.13 0.30
C TRP A 85 -2.48 1.68 0.31
N VAL A 86 -2.32 2.82 0.92
CA VAL A 86 -1.05 3.57 1.01
C VAL A 86 -0.64 3.67 2.47
N GLY A 87 0.50 3.10 2.81
CA GLY A 87 1.11 3.23 4.14
C GLY A 87 2.09 4.39 4.18
N THR A 88 1.94 5.24 5.19
CA THR A 88 2.75 6.44 5.38
C THR A 88 3.40 6.46 6.75
N GLN A 89 4.28 7.41 6.97
CA GLN A 89 4.85 7.66 8.31
C GLN A 89 3.80 8.11 9.35
N GLN A 90 2.58 8.46 8.92
CA GLN A 90 1.50 8.96 9.78
C GLN A 90 0.17 8.28 9.45
N GLY A 91 0.17 6.95 9.45
CA GLY A 91 -1.02 6.14 9.18
C GLY A 91 -1.25 5.81 7.72
N THR A 92 -2.51 5.55 7.38
CA THR A 92 -2.89 5.00 6.07
C THR A 92 -3.93 5.84 5.35
N VAL A 93 -3.95 5.69 4.02
CA VAL A 93 -4.99 6.21 3.12
C VAL A 93 -5.38 5.11 2.14
N SER A 94 -6.67 4.97 1.84
CA SER A 94 -7.17 4.13 0.75
C SER A 94 -7.63 4.97 -0.44
N PHE A 95 -7.41 4.47 -1.64
CA PHE A 95 -7.90 5.05 -2.89
C PHE A 95 -8.86 4.04 -3.55
N GLU A 96 -10.15 4.35 -3.50
CA GLU A 96 -11.27 3.55 -4.00
C GLU A 96 -11.84 4.12 -5.31
N CYS A 97 -11.04 4.90 -6.01
CA CYS A 97 -11.48 5.64 -7.19
C CYS A 97 -11.53 4.78 -8.47
N GLY A 98 -10.91 3.60 -8.46
CA GLY A 98 -10.84 2.72 -9.62
C GLY A 98 -10.31 3.46 -10.85
N SER A 99 -11.04 3.41 -11.98
CA SER A 99 -10.64 4.09 -13.23
C SER A 99 -10.60 5.62 -13.15
N ASN A 100 -11.23 6.20 -12.12
CA ASN A 100 -11.30 7.65 -11.92
C ASN A 100 -10.11 8.22 -11.11
N VAL A 101 -9.06 7.43 -10.90
CA VAL A 101 -7.90 7.88 -10.11
C VAL A 101 -7.23 9.13 -10.65
N PHE A 102 -7.35 9.42 -11.94
CA PHE A 102 -6.81 10.63 -12.57
C PHE A 102 -7.70 11.87 -12.40
N ASP A 103 -8.94 11.71 -11.92
CA ASP A 103 -9.81 12.84 -11.59
C ASP A 103 -9.27 13.59 -10.37
N PRO A 104 -9.17 14.93 -10.39
CA PRO A 104 -8.78 15.72 -9.24
C PRO A 104 -9.68 15.55 -8.01
N GLN A 105 -10.92 15.05 -8.17
CA GLN A 105 -11.82 14.74 -7.06
C GLN A 105 -11.48 13.43 -6.34
N CYS A 106 -10.69 12.56 -6.93
CA CYS A 106 -10.16 11.39 -6.26
C CYS A 106 -9.10 11.82 -5.24
N LYS A 107 -9.51 12.07 -4.01
CA LYS A 107 -8.64 12.53 -2.91
C LYS A 107 -8.10 11.41 -2.05
N GLY A 108 -8.65 10.18 -2.17
CA GLY A 108 -8.48 9.10 -1.23
C GLY A 108 -9.35 9.27 0.02
N SER A 109 -9.31 8.29 0.90
CA SER A 109 -10.07 8.23 2.15
C SER A 109 -9.16 7.83 3.32
N ARG A 110 -9.33 8.48 4.47
CA ARG A 110 -8.75 8.03 5.73
C ARG A 110 -9.86 7.33 6.52
N ARG A 111 -9.64 6.06 6.89
CA ARG A 111 -10.60 5.31 7.70
C ARG A 111 -10.67 5.89 9.11
N ILE A 112 -11.89 6.02 9.62
CA ILE A 112 -12.12 6.39 11.02
C ILE A 112 -12.32 5.09 11.79
N VAL A 113 -11.56 4.94 12.87
CA VAL A 113 -11.66 3.81 13.79
C VAL A 113 -12.03 4.33 15.18
N ASN A 114 -12.75 3.50 15.94
CA ASN A 114 -13.05 3.80 17.34
C ASN A 114 -12.16 2.92 18.21
N VAL A 115 -11.36 3.55 19.05
CA VAL A 115 -10.52 2.86 20.05
C VAL A 115 -10.89 3.41 21.41
N ASP A 116 -11.38 2.56 22.30
CA ASP A 116 -11.78 2.89 23.68
C ASP A 116 -12.75 4.10 23.79
N GLY A 117 -13.66 4.22 22.80
CA GLY A 117 -14.66 5.29 22.76
C GLY A 117 -14.19 6.60 22.10
N PHE A 118 -12.96 6.66 21.63
CA PHE A 118 -12.39 7.79 20.90
C PHE A 118 -12.30 7.49 19.39
N ASN A 119 -12.81 8.41 18.59
CA ASN A 119 -12.62 8.33 17.14
C ASN A 119 -11.29 8.95 16.73
N GLY A 120 -10.53 8.23 15.91
CA GLY A 120 -9.28 8.68 15.31
C GLY A 120 -9.15 8.12 13.89
N TYR A 121 -8.16 8.58 13.15
CA TYR A 121 -7.85 7.96 11.87
C TYR A 121 -7.04 6.69 12.07
N LEU A 122 -7.26 5.71 11.20
CA LEU A 122 -6.57 4.42 11.24
C LEU A 122 -5.06 4.62 11.24
N LEU A 123 -4.43 4.15 12.33
CA LEU A 123 -2.98 4.16 12.54
C LEU A 123 -2.33 5.56 12.44
N GLU A 124 -3.07 6.63 12.76
CA GLU A 124 -2.60 8.02 12.56
C GLU A 124 -1.30 8.38 13.30
N THR A 125 -0.97 7.65 14.35
CA THR A 125 0.28 7.81 15.13
C THR A 125 1.35 6.79 14.76
N GLU A 126 1.08 5.90 13.82
CA GLU A 126 1.95 4.79 13.45
C GLU A 126 2.74 5.08 12.17
N ASP A 127 4.00 4.69 12.18
CA ASP A 127 4.82 4.63 10.97
C ASP A 127 4.60 3.27 10.29
N VAL A 128 3.75 3.25 9.25
CA VAL A 128 3.37 2.04 8.52
C VAL A 128 4.45 1.69 7.51
N LYS A 129 5.14 0.58 7.73
CA LYS A 129 6.29 0.12 6.93
C LYS A 129 5.90 -0.85 5.81
N SER A 130 4.89 -1.67 6.06
CA SER A 130 4.44 -2.69 5.11
C SER A 130 2.94 -2.88 5.21
N ILE A 131 2.30 -3.21 4.08
CA ILE A 131 0.90 -3.61 3.99
C ILE A 131 0.83 -4.90 3.21
N ALA A 132 0.20 -5.92 3.79
CA ALA A 132 -0.17 -7.14 3.09
C ALA A 132 -1.69 -7.35 3.19
N VAL A 133 -2.25 -8.01 2.17
CA VAL A 133 -3.67 -8.36 2.11
C VAL A 133 -3.78 -9.87 2.12
N ASP A 134 -4.63 -10.43 2.97
CA ASP A 134 -4.84 -11.87 3.04
C ASP A 134 -6.05 -12.34 2.21
N GLY A 135 -6.28 -13.65 2.17
CA GLY A 135 -7.37 -14.26 1.40
C GLY A 135 -8.78 -13.87 1.86
N ALA A 136 -8.94 -13.35 3.08
CA ALA A 136 -10.19 -12.76 3.57
C ALA A 136 -10.29 -11.25 3.33
N ASN A 137 -9.40 -10.68 2.52
CA ASN A 137 -9.29 -9.24 2.27
C ASN A 137 -8.96 -8.39 3.50
N ARG A 138 -8.47 -9.00 4.59
CA ARG A 138 -7.99 -8.26 5.75
C ARG A 138 -6.68 -7.58 5.43
N LYS A 139 -6.46 -6.40 6.01
CA LYS A 139 -5.23 -5.62 5.82
C LYS A 139 -4.32 -5.84 7.01
N TRP A 140 -3.13 -6.34 6.75
CA TRP A 140 -2.07 -6.53 7.73
C TRP A 140 -1.10 -5.37 7.60
N PHE A 141 -1.08 -4.50 8.58
CA PHE A 141 -0.20 -3.33 8.64
C PHE A 141 0.99 -3.61 9.55
N GLY A 142 2.18 -3.68 8.98
CA GLY A 142 3.43 -3.73 9.71
C GLY A 142 3.89 -2.34 10.08
N THR A 143 4.12 -2.09 11.36
CA THR A 143 4.54 -0.79 11.89
C THR A 143 5.79 -0.93 12.77
N THR A 144 6.29 0.17 13.31
CA THR A 144 7.35 0.15 14.32
C THR A 144 6.87 -0.37 15.69
N ASN A 145 5.55 -0.53 15.88
CA ASN A 145 4.92 -0.94 17.14
C ASN A 145 4.17 -2.29 17.05
N GLY A 146 4.48 -3.10 16.05
CA GLY A 146 3.88 -4.41 15.81
C GLY A 146 3.04 -4.46 14.54
N ILE A 147 2.21 -5.50 14.46
CA ILE A 147 1.30 -5.74 13.34
C ILE A 147 -0.13 -5.45 13.79
N PHE A 148 -0.84 -4.70 12.98
CA PHE A 148 -2.27 -4.46 13.14
C PHE A 148 -3.01 -5.13 11.99
N VAL A 149 -3.95 -6.02 12.32
CA VAL A 149 -4.82 -6.68 11.33
C VAL A 149 -6.19 -6.03 11.38
N GLN A 150 -6.60 -5.46 10.26
CA GLN A 150 -7.88 -4.78 10.11
C GLN A 150 -8.83 -5.59 9.24
N SER A 151 -10.14 -5.41 9.51
CA SER A 151 -11.21 -5.94 8.68
C SER A 151 -11.06 -5.53 7.20
N PRO A 152 -11.81 -6.16 6.28
CA PRO A 152 -11.81 -5.77 4.86
C PRO A 152 -12.07 -4.29 4.63
N SER A 153 -12.97 -3.66 5.40
CA SER A 153 -13.24 -2.21 5.31
C SER A 153 -12.14 -1.33 5.91
N GLY A 154 -11.27 -1.90 6.76
CA GLY A 154 -10.26 -1.17 7.53
C GLY A 154 -10.80 -0.44 8.76
N GLU A 155 -12.08 -0.62 9.11
CA GLU A 155 -12.72 0.12 10.21
C GLU A 155 -12.67 -0.60 11.56
N THR A 156 -12.45 -1.92 11.54
CA THR A 156 -12.42 -2.74 12.75
C THR A 156 -11.09 -3.44 12.89
N GLN A 157 -10.45 -3.28 14.03
CA GLN A 157 -9.23 -4.03 14.35
C GLN A 157 -9.62 -5.46 14.77
N GLU A 158 -9.16 -6.46 14.01
CA GLU A 158 -9.41 -7.87 14.29
C GLU A 158 -8.32 -8.50 15.14
N ALA A 159 -7.07 -8.09 14.94
CA ALA A 159 -5.95 -8.55 15.76
C ALA A 159 -4.83 -7.50 15.85
N ARG A 160 -4.02 -7.67 16.90
CA ARG A 160 -2.75 -6.95 17.06
C ARG A 160 -1.69 -7.91 17.57
N PHE A 161 -0.54 -7.97 16.89
CA PHE A 161 0.61 -8.79 17.27
C PHE A 161 1.80 -7.94 17.66
N THR A 162 2.37 -8.25 18.80
CA THR A 162 3.58 -7.63 19.35
C THR A 162 4.51 -8.72 19.86
N ALA A 163 5.75 -8.40 20.13
CA ALA A 163 6.72 -9.33 20.73
C ALA A 163 6.31 -9.82 22.15
N THR A 164 5.34 -9.16 22.79
CA THR A 164 4.85 -9.56 24.12
C THR A 164 3.66 -10.51 24.07
N ASN A 165 2.89 -10.53 22.98
CA ASN A 165 1.68 -11.37 22.85
C ASN A 165 1.73 -12.37 21.70
N SER A 166 2.85 -12.42 20.97
CA SER A 166 3.03 -13.30 19.82
C SER A 166 4.49 -13.74 19.72
N PRO A 167 4.84 -14.69 18.81
CA PRO A 167 6.21 -15.13 18.60
C PRO A 167 7.11 -14.12 17.85
N LEU A 168 6.67 -12.90 17.61
CA LEU A 168 7.49 -11.87 16.96
C LEU A 168 8.78 -11.64 17.71
N PHE A 169 9.91 -11.56 16.99
CA PHE A 169 11.22 -11.27 17.59
C PHE A 169 11.38 -9.81 17.98
N ASP A 170 10.63 -8.90 17.32
CA ASP A 170 10.60 -7.47 17.59
C ASP A 170 9.27 -6.86 17.16
N ASN A 171 8.94 -5.70 17.74
CA ASN A 171 7.79 -4.90 17.29
C ASN A 171 8.09 -4.10 16.00
N ALA A 172 9.36 -3.81 15.74
CA ALA A 172 9.77 -3.07 14.54
C ALA A 172 9.66 -3.98 13.31
N ILE A 173 8.51 -3.91 12.63
CA ILE A 173 8.24 -4.68 11.42
C ILE A 173 8.90 -3.99 10.23
N THR A 174 9.61 -4.77 9.43
CA THR A 174 10.28 -4.30 8.21
C THR A 174 9.48 -4.62 6.96
N ASP A 175 8.88 -5.82 6.90
CA ASP A 175 8.04 -6.25 5.78
C ASP A 175 7.10 -7.39 6.16
N ILE A 176 6.01 -7.55 5.39
CA ILE A 176 5.04 -8.64 5.50
C ILE A 176 4.72 -9.14 4.10
N ALA A 177 4.84 -10.45 3.89
CA ALA A 177 4.40 -11.11 2.67
C ALA A 177 3.45 -12.28 3.01
N ILE A 178 2.32 -12.39 2.33
CA ILE A 178 1.32 -13.45 2.54
C ILE A 178 1.22 -14.31 1.29
N ASN A 179 1.40 -15.60 1.47
CA ASN A 179 1.12 -16.58 0.42
C ASN A 179 -0.39 -16.78 0.31
N GLN A 180 -0.99 -16.27 -0.76
CA GLN A 180 -2.43 -16.31 -0.97
C GLN A 180 -3.00 -17.74 -1.11
N THR A 181 -2.16 -18.73 -1.44
CA THR A 181 -2.60 -20.12 -1.61
C THR A 181 -2.62 -20.87 -0.28
N THR A 182 -1.67 -20.59 0.61
CA THR A 182 -1.48 -21.35 1.86
C THR A 182 -1.93 -20.58 3.10
N GLY A 183 -2.18 -19.28 2.99
CA GLY A 183 -2.42 -18.38 4.11
C GLY A 183 -1.20 -18.15 5.00
N GLU A 184 0.00 -18.59 4.58
CA GLU A 184 1.21 -18.38 5.34
C GLU A 184 1.71 -16.94 5.19
N ALA A 185 1.82 -16.25 6.31
CA ALA A 185 2.39 -14.92 6.39
C ALA A 185 3.84 -14.98 6.85
N TRP A 186 4.74 -14.37 6.08
CA TRP A 186 6.15 -14.18 6.40
C TRP A 186 6.36 -12.76 6.88
N ILE A 187 6.97 -12.61 8.04
CA ILE A 187 7.09 -11.33 8.73
C ILE A 187 8.57 -11.07 9.03
N GLY A 188 9.10 -10.04 8.41
CA GLY A 188 10.41 -9.50 8.71
C GLY A 188 10.34 -8.51 9.88
N THR A 189 11.28 -8.63 10.81
CA THR A 189 11.50 -7.68 11.89
C THR A 189 12.96 -7.24 11.90
N GLU A 190 13.32 -6.21 12.64
CA GLU A 190 14.73 -5.82 12.78
C GLU A 190 15.60 -6.92 13.42
N LYS A 191 15.00 -7.90 14.13
CA LYS A 191 15.71 -8.98 14.81
C LYS A 191 15.58 -10.35 14.15
N GLY A 192 14.89 -10.44 13.03
CA GLY A 192 14.79 -11.72 12.32
C GLY A 192 13.50 -11.91 11.55
N LEU A 193 13.37 -13.06 10.92
CA LEU A 193 12.26 -13.48 10.09
C LEU A 193 11.46 -14.58 10.81
N ILE A 194 10.14 -14.47 10.77
CA ILE A 194 9.21 -15.49 11.28
C ILE A 194 8.12 -15.77 10.25
N SER A 195 7.58 -16.98 10.23
CA SER A 195 6.34 -17.28 9.53
C SER A 195 5.23 -17.70 10.50
N VAL A 196 4.02 -17.30 10.17
CA VAL A 196 2.80 -17.72 10.85
C VAL A 196 1.76 -18.10 9.81
N ARG A 197 0.88 -19.04 10.14
CA ARG A 197 -0.21 -19.40 9.23
C ARG A 197 -1.44 -18.56 9.56
N SER A 198 -1.91 -17.81 8.58
CA SER A 198 -3.20 -17.11 8.65
C SER A 198 -4.34 -18.13 8.59
N ASP A 199 -5.47 -17.80 9.20
CA ASP A 199 -6.72 -18.55 9.11
C ASP A 199 -7.52 -18.27 7.82
N ALA A 200 -7.03 -17.32 6.99
CA ALA A 200 -7.64 -16.93 5.72
C ALA A 200 -6.75 -17.33 4.53
N THR A 201 -7.28 -18.15 3.66
CA THR A 201 -6.68 -18.59 2.39
C THR A 201 -7.58 -18.24 1.21
#